data_d445d4e16cb3aa920b5313c3455f692d
#
_entry.id   d445d4e16cb3aa920b5313c3455f692d
#
_cell.length_a   1.000
_cell.length_b   1.000
_cell.length_c   1.000
_cell.angle_alpha   90.00
_cell.angle_beta   90.00
_cell.angle_gamma   90.00
#
_symmetry.space_group_name_H-M   'P 1'
#
loop_
_entity.id
_entity.type
_entity.pdbx_description
1 polymer ?
#
loop_
_entity_poly.entity_id
_entity_poly.type
_entity_poly.pdbx_seq_one_letter_code
_entity_poly.pdbx_strand_id
1 'polypeptide(L)'
;MYRYKVNVTRIVDGDTVDVDIDLGFGIWMKKQRVRLMGIDTPESRTRDLEEKFYGKQAKYFLTSLLEETSVELIVHDKGKFGRIIGEIFITQKLAEGHPVFEVDIEKSVNQLMMDNHHAVPYMGQSKEDTIKGHMWNRAALNEQGIIYTP
;
A
#
# COMPACT_ATOMS: atom_id res chain seq x y z
N MET A 1 11.33 10.61 14.24
CA MET A 1 10.35 11.04 13.21
C MET A 1 8.95 11.10 13.78
N TYR A 2 8.21 12.08 13.36
CA TYR A 2 6.81 12.20 13.80
C TYR A 2 5.95 11.15 13.15
N ARG A 3 5.03 10.63 13.93
CA ARG A 3 3.95 9.77 13.45
C ARG A 3 2.66 10.58 13.52
N TYR A 4 2.02 10.77 12.38
CA TYR A 4 0.80 11.55 12.29
C TYR A 4 -0.40 10.61 12.19
N LYS A 5 -1.45 10.90 12.96
CA LYS A 5 -2.74 10.24 12.72
C LYS A 5 -3.28 10.71 11.39
N VAL A 6 -3.78 9.79 10.60
CA VAL A 6 -4.34 10.10 9.29
C VAL A 6 -5.67 9.39 9.09
N ASN A 7 -6.54 10.00 8.30
CA ASN A 7 -7.73 9.35 7.77
C ASN A 7 -7.47 9.03 6.30
N VAL A 8 -7.56 7.77 5.93
CA VAL A 8 -7.44 7.35 4.54
C VAL A 8 -8.76 7.68 3.84
N THR A 9 -8.70 8.54 2.84
CA THR A 9 -9.89 8.99 2.11
C THR A 9 -10.08 8.25 0.80
N ARG A 10 -9.00 7.74 0.21
CA ARG A 10 -9.06 7.02 -1.06
C ARG A 10 -7.83 6.13 -1.23
N ILE A 11 -8.07 4.92 -1.72
CA ILE A 11 -7.00 4.04 -2.20
C ILE A 11 -6.89 4.27 -3.71
N VAL A 12 -5.76 4.83 -4.14
CA VAL A 12 -5.54 5.17 -5.55
C VAL A 12 -4.99 3.96 -6.30
N ASP A 13 -3.97 3.32 -5.72
CA ASP A 13 -3.31 2.14 -6.27
C ASP A 13 -2.78 1.30 -5.10
N GLY A 14 -2.20 0.15 -5.37
CA GLY A 14 -1.64 -0.69 -4.32
C GLY A 14 -0.50 -0.04 -3.54
N ASP A 15 0.10 1.01 -4.06
CA ASP A 15 1.21 1.72 -3.45
C ASP A 15 0.96 3.22 -3.24
N THR A 16 -0.28 3.68 -3.44
CA THR A 16 -0.62 5.11 -3.38
C THR A 16 -1.99 5.30 -2.75
N VAL A 17 -2.05 6.16 -1.75
CA VAL A 17 -3.30 6.50 -1.04
C VAL A 17 -3.44 8.00 -0.88
N ASP A 18 -4.67 8.47 -0.78
CA ASP A 18 -4.98 9.84 -0.39
C ASP A 18 -5.42 9.84 1.08
N VAL A 19 -4.90 10.79 1.83
CA VAL A 19 -5.16 10.91 3.27
C VAL A 19 -5.42 12.35 3.66
N ASP A 20 -6.10 12.51 4.79
CA ASP A 20 -6.14 13.75 5.56
C ASP A 20 -5.23 13.56 6.77
N ILE A 21 -4.33 14.49 7.02
CA ILE A 21 -3.33 14.40 8.09
C ILE A 21 -3.75 15.28 9.26
N ASP A 22 -3.84 14.69 10.45
CA ASP A 22 -4.12 15.40 11.68
C ASP A 22 -2.83 16.02 12.22
N LEU A 23 -2.78 17.35 12.26
CA LEU A 23 -1.64 18.09 12.80
C LEU A 23 -1.80 18.46 14.27
N GLY A 24 -2.90 18.03 14.89
CA GLY A 24 -3.23 18.43 16.25
C GLY A 24 -3.93 19.79 16.32
N PHE A 25 -4.50 20.12 17.48
CA PHE A 25 -5.22 21.37 17.72
C PHE A 25 -6.40 21.60 16.74
N GLY A 26 -6.97 20.54 16.19
CA GLY A 26 -8.05 20.66 15.23
C GLY A 26 -7.61 21.09 13.83
N ILE A 27 -6.31 21.09 13.56
CA ILE A 27 -5.76 21.48 12.26
C ILE A 27 -5.48 20.24 11.43
N TRP A 28 -5.99 20.23 10.20
CA TRP A 28 -5.85 19.11 9.29
C TRP A 28 -5.25 19.56 7.95
N MET A 29 -4.30 18.78 7.45
CA MET A 29 -3.89 18.89 6.05
C MET A 29 -4.73 17.93 5.22
N LYS A 30 -5.63 18.48 4.41
CA LYS A 30 -6.55 17.71 3.61
C LYS A 30 -5.93 17.28 2.27
N LYS A 31 -6.43 16.17 1.73
CA LYS A 31 -6.16 15.74 0.35
C LYS A 31 -4.67 15.59 0.05
N GLN A 32 -3.95 14.90 0.92
CA GLN A 32 -2.53 14.65 0.72
C GLN A 32 -2.35 13.29 0.06
N ARG A 33 -1.60 13.25 -1.03
CA ARG A 33 -1.28 12.00 -1.71
C ARG A 33 -0.01 11.41 -1.14
N VAL A 34 -0.09 10.16 -0.70
CA VAL A 34 1.02 9.43 -0.12
C VAL A 34 1.41 8.27 -1.03
N ARG A 35 2.67 8.27 -1.44
CA ARG A 35 3.30 7.13 -2.10
C ARG A 35 3.98 6.28 -1.03
N LEU A 36 3.64 5.00 -0.96
CA LEU A 36 4.24 4.11 0.01
C LEU A 36 5.71 3.89 -0.33
N MET A 37 6.58 4.26 0.60
CA MET A 37 8.02 4.24 0.41
C MET A 37 8.55 2.82 0.25
N GLY A 38 9.49 2.67 -0.67
CA GLY A 38 10.30 1.45 -0.79
C GLY A 38 9.63 0.28 -1.47
N ILE A 39 8.43 0.46 -2.01
CA ILE A 39 7.71 -0.61 -2.71
C ILE A 39 7.21 -0.15 -4.08
N ASP A 40 6.96 -1.14 -4.94
CA ASP A 40 6.29 -0.96 -6.21
C ASP A 40 5.23 -2.05 -6.36
N THR A 41 4.04 -1.68 -6.81
CA THR A 41 2.95 -2.62 -7.07
C THR A 41 2.63 -2.63 -8.56
N PRO A 42 2.01 -3.73 -9.07
CA PRO A 42 1.52 -3.71 -10.45
C PRO A 42 0.52 -2.58 -10.63
N GLU A 43 0.47 -2.01 -11.83
CA GLU A 43 -0.46 -0.93 -12.11
C GLU A 43 -1.89 -1.44 -12.23
N SER A 44 -2.83 -0.75 -11.58
CA SER A 44 -4.25 -1.08 -11.68
C SER A 44 -4.93 -0.39 -12.86
N ARG A 45 -4.26 0.59 -13.47
CA ARG A 45 -4.75 1.36 -14.62
C ARG A 45 -3.79 1.20 -15.79
N THR A 46 -3.86 0.08 -16.48
CA THR A 46 -3.00 -0.21 -17.61
C THR A 46 -3.82 -0.96 -18.67
N ARG A 47 -3.33 -0.95 -19.91
CA ARG A 47 -3.92 -1.73 -21.01
C ARG A 47 -3.53 -3.20 -20.96
N ASP A 48 -2.46 -3.52 -20.23
CA ASP A 48 -2.05 -4.90 -19.97
C ASP A 48 -3.04 -5.51 -18.97
N LEU A 49 -3.92 -6.37 -19.45
CA LEU A 49 -5.01 -6.92 -18.64
C LEU A 49 -4.51 -7.82 -17.51
N GLU A 50 -3.41 -8.54 -17.73
CA GLU A 50 -2.82 -9.36 -16.68
C GLU A 50 -2.22 -8.51 -15.58
N GLU A 51 -1.42 -7.50 -15.92
CA GLU A 51 -0.89 -6.57 -14.94
C GLU A 51 -2.00 -5.86 -14.18
N LYS A 52 -3.04 -5.41 -14.90
CA LYS A 52 -4.20 -4.77 -14.29
C LYS A 52 -4.87 -5.67 -13.26
N PHE A 53 -5.00 -6.97 -13.55
CA PHE A 53 -5.57 -7.92 -12.60
C PHE A 53 -4.76 -7.94 -11.30
N TYR A 54 -3.44 -8.11 -11.38
CA TYR A 54 -2.59 -8.15 -10.19
C TYR A 54 -2.49 -6.79 -9.50
N GLY A 55 -2.56 -5.70 -10.26
CA GLY A 55 -2.64 -4.36 -9.70
C GLY A 55 -3.92 -4.15 -8.88
N LYS A 56 -5.04 -4.64 -9.38
CA LYS A 56 -6.31 -4.61 -8.63
C LYS A 56 -6.27 -5.48 -7.40
N GLN A 57 -5.63 -6.65 -7.47
CA GLN A 57 -5.46 -7.51 -6.29
C GLN A 57 -4.65 -6.80 -5.20
N ALA A 58 -3.57 -6.12 -5.58
CA ALA A 58 -2.78 -5.32 -4.64
C ALA A 58 -3.62 -4.20 -4.02
N LYS A 59 -4.42 -3.52 -4.83
CA LYS A 59 -5.33 -2.47 -4.36
C LYS A 59 -6.38 -3.02 -3.39
N TYR A 60 -6.96 -4.16 -3.68
CA TYR A 60 -7.94 -4.81 -2.80
C TYR A 60 -7.30 -5.22 -1.48
N PHE A 61 -6.10 -5.78 -1.52
CA PHE A 61 -5.38 -6.15 -0.32
C PHE A 61 -5.08 -4.92 0.55
N LEU A 62 -4.58 -3.85 -0.04
CA LEU A 62 -4.34 -2.60 0.67
C LEU A 62 -5.63 -2.05 1.28
N THR A 63 -6.73 -2.09 0.54
CA THR A 63 -8.03 -1.67 1.05
C THR A 63 -8.43 -2.48 2.27
N SER A 64 -8.23 -3.80 2.23
CA SER A 64 -8.56 -4.67 3.36
C SER A 64 -7.73 -4.38 4.61
N LEU A 65 -6.47 -3.93 4.43
CA LEU A 65 -5.61 -3.55 5.54
C LEU A 65 -6.03 -2.22 6.18
N LEU A 66 -6.51 -1.28 5.37
CA LEU A 66 -6.78 0.09 5.81
C LEU A 66 -8.24 0.36 6.13
N GLU A 67 -9.14 -0.53 5.70
CA GLU A 67 -10.57 -0.38 5.96
C GLU A 67 -10.87 -0.70 7.43
N GLU A 68 -11.63 0.18 8.07
CA GLU A 68 -12.03 0.02 9.47
C GLU A 68 -10.85 -0.13 10.45
N THR A 69 -9.70 0.43 10.14
CA THR A 69 -8.54 0.44 11.04
C THR A 69 -8.11 1.87 11.33
N SER A 70 -7.40 2.05 12.43
CA SER A 70 -6.72 3.31 12.73
C SER A 70 -5.29 3.20 12.24
N VAL A 71 -4.81 4.24 11.58
CA VAL A 71 -3.49 4.23 10.96
C VAL A 71 -2.71 5.49 11.27
N GLU A 72 -1.39 5.37 11.28
CA GLU A 72 -0.46 6.48 11.41
C GLU A 72 0.51 6.50 10.25
N LEU A 73 0.94 7.69 9.88
CA LEU A 73 1.86 7.95 8.79
C LEU A 73 3.18 8.48 9.32
N ILE A 74 4.29 7.87 8.91
CA ILE A 74 5.62 8.43 9.06
C ILE A 74 6.01 9.04 7.71
N VAL A 75 6.28 10.35 7.70
CA VAL A 75 6.70 11.06 6.49
C VAL A 75 8.21 10.97 6.38
N HIS A 76 8.70 10.38 5.29
CA HIS A 76 10.14 10.28 5.01
C HIS A 76 10.62 11.39 4.09
N ASP A 77 9.78 11.82 3.14
CA ASP A 77 10.14 12.86 2.21
C ASP A 77 8.89 13.48 1.60
N LYS A 78 9.03 14.70 1.13
CA LYS A 78 8.07 15.30 0.19
C LYS A 78 8.64 15.12 -1.20
N GLY A 79 8.06 14.21 -1.94
CA GLY A 79 8.48 13.92 -3.30
C GLY A 79 8.14 15.05 -4.25
N LYS A 80 8.60 14.93 -5.48
CA LYS A 80 8.24 15.83 -6.57
C LYS A 80 6.72 15.79 -6.78
N PHE A 81 6.16 16.89 -7.29
CA PHE A 81 4.73 17.02 -7.60
C PHE A 81 3.81 16.96 -6.37
N GLY A 82 4.31 17.33 -5.19
CA GLY A 82 3.49 17.43 -3.98
C GLY A 82 3.11 16.11 -3.33
N ARG A 83 3.67 14.98 -3.79
CA ARG A 83 3.44 13.69 -3.14
C ARG A 83 4.28 13.55 -1.88
N ILE A 84 3.69 12.97 -0.86
CA ILE A 84 4.40 12.58 0.34
C ILE A 84 4.90 11.16 0.15
N ILE A 85 6.14 10.90 0.53
CA ILE A 85 6.72 9.57 0.53
C ILE A 85 6.82 9.11 1.98
N GLY A 86 6.18 8.00 2.32
CA GLY A 86 6.12 7.60 3.70
C GLY A 86 5.76 6.15 3.94
N GLU A 87 5.69 5.83 5.22
CA GLU A 87 5.26 4.52 5.71
C GLU A 87 3.97 4.66 6.50
N ILE A 88 3.09 3.68 6.35
CA ILE A 88 1.82 3.62 7.09
C ILE A 88 1.88 2.44 8.05
N PHE A 89 1.42 2.67 9.28
CA PHE A 89 1.32 1.65 10.31
C PHE A 89 -0.11 1.56 10.82
N ILE A 90 -0.60 0.35 10.97
CA ILE A 90 -1.90 0.10 11.60
C ILE A 90 -1.68 0.15 13.11
N THR A 91 -2.45 1.00 13.79
CA THR A 91 -2.28 1.20 15.24
C THR A 91 -3.35 0.51 16.06
N GLN A 92 -4.47 0.17 15.45
CA GLN A 92 -5.57 -0.48 16.15
C GLN A 92 -6.35 -1.39 15.22
N LYS A 93 -6.52 -2.63 15.65
CA LYS A 93 -7.42 -3.59 15.03
C LYS A 93 -8.83 -3.32 15.57
N LEU A 94 -9.82 -3.21 14.70
CA LEU A 94 -11.15 -2.80 15.12
C LEU A 94 -12.03 -3.93 15.61
N ALA A 95 -12.01 -5.08 14.96
CA ALA A 95 -12.90 -6.18 15.33
C ALA A 95 -12.21 -7.52 15.16
N GLU A 96 -12.56 -8.46 16.04
CA GLU A 96 -12.22 -9.86 15.85
C GLU A 96 -12.87 -10.34 14.56
N GLY A 97 -12.11 -11.05 13.73
CA GLY A 97 -12.56 -11.47 12.41
C GLY A 97 -12.30 -10.48 11.28
N HIS A 98 -11.85 -9.26 11.58
CA HIS A 98 -11.38 -8.34 10.55
C HIS A 98 -10.16 -8.93 9.82
N PRO A 99 -10.02 -8.75 8.48
CA PRO A 99 -8.90 -9.35 7.73
C PRO A 99 -7.52 -9.09 8.30
N VAL A 100 -7.29 -7.93 8.93
CA VAL A 100 -6.00 -7.59 9.54
C VAL A 100 -5.82 -8.11 10.96
N PHE A 101 -6.82 -8.82 11.53
CA PHE A 101 -6.71 -9.32 12.89
C PHE A 101 -5.52 -10.26 13.06
N GLU A 102 -5.24 -11.09 12.06
CA GLU A 102 -4.14 -12.04 12.05
C GLU A 102 -2.83 -11.45 11.53
N VAL A 103 -2.81 -10.17 11.18
CA VAL A 103 -1.66 -9.51 10.59
C VAL A 103 -0.82 -8.86 11.68
N ASP A 104 0.51 -8.91 11.53
CA ASP A 104 1.46 -8.26 12.44
C ASP A 104 1.43 -6.74 12.26
N ILE A 105 0.75 -6.04 13.16
CA ILE A 105 0.62 -4.59 13.09
C ILE A 105 1.89 -3.83 13.50
N GLU A 106 2.93 -4.51 13.97
CA GLU A 106 4.22 -3.88 14.22
C GLU A 106 4.98 -3.62 12.93
N LYS A 107 4.64 -4.35 11.87
CA LYS A 107 5.18 -4.11 10.53
C LYS A 107 4.44 -2.97 9.86
N SER A 108 5.16 -2.21 9.02
CA SER A 108 4.51 -1.22 8.18
C SER A 108 3.57 -1.89 7.18
N VAL A 109 2.56 -1.16 6.75
CA VAL A 109 1.70 -1.60 5.63
C VAL A 109 2.55 -1.83 4.38
N ASN A 110 3.58 -1.00 4.16
CA ASN A 110 4.56 -1.18 3.09
C ASN A 110 5.17 -2.59 3.12
N GLN A 111 5.61 -3.03 4.30
CA GLN A 111 6.18 -4.36 4.46
C GLN A 111 5.14 -5.47 4.29
N LEU A 112 3.93 -5.26 4.80
CA LEU A 112 2.84 -6.23 4.67
C LEU A 112 2.46 -6.47 3.20
N MET A 113 2.51 -5.42 2.38
CA MET A 113 2.27 -5.55 0.94
C MET A 113 3.30 -6.48 0.30
N MET A 114 4.57 -6.34 0.67
CA MET A 114 5.64 -7.21 0.17
C MET A 114 5.53 -8.64 0.70
N ASP A 115 5.27 -8.81 1.99
CA ASP A 115 5.15 -10.12 2.62
C ASP A 115 4.01 -10.96 2.02
N ASN A 116 2.99 -10.31 1.52
CA ASN A 116 1.83 -10.96 0.92
C ASN A 116 1.86 -10.99 -0.61
N HIS A 117 3.02 -10.74 -1.21
CA HIS A 117 3.28 -10.86 -2.64
C HIS A 117 2.51 -9.87 -3.52
N HIS A 118 2.09 -8.74 -2.94
CA HIS A 118 1.40 -7.68 -3.69
C HIS A 118 2.30 -6.53 -4.09
N ALA A 119 3.53 -6.50 -3.56
CA ALA A 119 4.50 -5.48 -3.88
C ALA A 119 5.90 -6.07 -3.97
N VAL A 120 6.78 -5.39 -4.69
CA VAL A 120 8.21 -5.70 -4.73
C VAL A 120 8.98 -4.57 -4.06
N PRO A 121 10.16 -4.84 -3.48
CA PRO A 121 11.02 -3.76 -3.01
C PRO A 121 11.39 -2.84 -4.17
N TYR A 122 11.35 -1.53 -3.92
CA TYR A 122 11.75 -0.54 -4.91
C TYR A 122 12.81 0.38 -4.33
N MET A 123 14.04 0.26 -4.84
CA MET A 123 15.20 1.01 -4.38
C MET A 123 15.92 1.69 -5.54
N GLY A 124 15.18 2.04 -6.59
CA GLY A 124 15.76 2.64 -7.78
C GLY A 124 16.41 1.63 -8.73
N GLN A 125 16.12 0.34 -8.57
CA GLN A 125 16.62 -0.70 -9.47
C GLN A 125 16.05 -0.55 -10.88
N SER A 126 16.59 -1.32 -11.83
CA SER A 126 16.15 -1.29 -13.20
C SER A 126 14.68 -1.75 -13.34
N LYS A 127 14.03 -1.29 -14.42
CA LYS A 127 12.67 -1.72 -14.75
C LYS A 127 12.60 -3.23 -14.97
N GLU A 128 13.64 -3.83 -15.54
CA GLU A 128 13.71 -5.28 -15.74
C GLU A 128 13.68 -6.03 -14.41
N ASP A 129 14.45 -5.60 -13.44
CA ASP A 129 14.51 -6.23 -12.12
C ASP A 129 13.16 -6.10 -11.40
N THR A 130 12.50 -4.96 -11.53
CA THR A 130 11.17 -4.75 -10.97
C THR A 130 10.16 -5.70 -11.61
N ILE A 131 10.21 -5.87 -12.92
CA ILE A 131 9.32 -6.80 -13.65
C ILE A 131 9.56 -8.24 -13.19
N LYS A 132 10.82 -8.65 -13.03
CA LYS A 132 11.15 -9.99 -12.50
C LYS A 132 10.56 -10.22 -11.12
N GLY A 133 10.65 -9.23 -10.24
CA GLY A 133 10.05 -9.29 -8.91
C GLY A 133 8.54 -9.49 -8.98
N HIS A 134 7.86 -8.77 -9.86
CA HIS A 134 6.41 -8.94 -10.05
C HIS A 134 6.06 -10.34 -10.59
N MET A 135 6.88 -10.90 -11.46
CA MET A 135 6.66 -12.26 -11.96
C MET A 135 6.79 -13.31 -10.86
N TRP A 136 7.76 -13.14 -9.96
CA TRP A 136 7.89 -13.99 -8.77
C TRP A 136 6.63 -13.92 -7.90
N ASN A 137 6.12 -12.72 -7.68
CA ASN A 137 4.92 -12.51 -6.87
C ASN A 137 3.69 -13.15 -7.53
N ARG A 138 3.56 -13.05 -8.86
CA ARG A 138 2.46 -13.69 -9.59
C ARG A 138 2.47 -15.20 -9.40
N ALA A 139 3.64 -15.82 -9.46
CA ALA A 139 3.76 -17.25 -9.23
C ALA A 139 3.31 -17.63 -7.82
N ALA A 140 3.71 -16.85 -6.81
CA ALA A 140 3.29 -17.08 -5.43
C ALA A 140 1.79 -16.89 -5.25
N LEU A 141 1.21 -15.84 -5.84
CA LEU A 141 -0.23 -15.59 -5.79
C LEU A 141 -1.02 -16.70 -6.49
N ASN A 142 -0.51 -17.19 -7.62
CA ASN A 142 -1.14 -18.29 -8.36
C ASN A 142 -1.22 -19.56 -7.51
N GLU A 143 -0.20 -19.85 -6.73
CA GLU A 143 -0.21 -20.98 -5.80
C GLU A 143 -1.29 -20.82 -4.72
N GLN A 144 -1.66 -19.60 -4.39
CA GLN A 144 -2.74 -19.29 -3.44
C GLN A 144 -4.13 -19.27 -4.09
N GLY A 145 -4.22 -19.55 -5.38
CA GLY A 145 -5.48 -19.54 -6.10
C GLY A 145 -5.86 -18.19 -6.72
N ILE A 146 -4.99 -17.19 -6.61
CA ILE A 146 -5.18 -15.87 -7.24
C ILE A 146 -4.56 -15.94 -8.63
N ILE A 147 -5.37 -16.21 -9.64
CA ILE A 147 -4.92 -16.52 -10.99
C ILE A 147 -5.67 -15.64 -11.99
N TYR A 148 -4.91 -14.97 -12.86
CA TYR A 148 -5.51 -14.26 -13.98
C TYR A 148 -6.01 -15.25 -15.04
N THR A 149 -7.24 -15.05 -15.47
CA THR A 149 -7.85 -15.84 -16.52
C THR A 149 -8.24 -14.90 -17.67
N PRO A 150 -7.66 -15.07 -18.86
CA PRO A 150 -7.99 -14.24 -20.03
C PRO A 150 -9.44 -14.36 -20.45
#